data_b8a331c516eec28c49c5bdb198dd9907
#
_entry.id   b8a331c516eec28c49c5bdb198dd9907
#
_cell.length_a   1.000
_cell.length_b   1.000
_cell.length_c   1.000
_cell.angle_alpha   90.00
_cell.angle_beta   90.00
_cell.angle_gamma   90.00
#
_symmetry.space_group_name_H-M   'P 1'
#
loop_
_entity.id
_entity.type
_entity.pdbx_description
1 polymer ?
#
loop_
_entity_poly.entity_id
_entity_poly.type
_entity_poly.pdbx_seq_one_letter_code
_entity_poly.pdbx_strand_id
1 'polypeptide(L)'
;MRRALLSLALVPAPCVAADHAAGIDFAFSTDAEHTDVAKAGINLDFTSEGAGQYAGVRLEKAWFKPLGQSWRGRERAYVRAANSLGGWKWNATIGTDGDAVLGTAGVHDEARVRKELFVERDILETPIGLKRGLYYTFVGTALDLPADERNVLTLVAGAQAFTGDNIRAHLRATFVHVVDPEHGLSLQLRTRWFHDSVPREYDYYSPRWYVQAVPVLQVRRFTNSGWRYLLAGGIGVQRDSGTHWRRSSYFNAQLSSPPKRGWSGSAALVFSETPTTAGQAYRWGQLTVGLRRNF
;
A
#
# COMPACT_ATOMS: atom_id res chain seq x y z
N MET A 1 -35.40 -17.35 10.39
CA MET A 1 -34.48 -16.30 9.88
C MET A 1 -34.63 -15.03 10.71
N ARG A 2 -33.76 -14.78 11.67
CA ARG A 2 -33.81 -13.58 12.53
C ARG A 2 -32.74 -12.61 12.02
N ARG A 3 -33.18 -11.45 11.52
CA ARG A 3 -32.31 -10.33 11.13
C ARG A 3 -31.80 -9.67 12.41
N ALA A 4 -30.52 -9.79 12.68
CA ALA A 4 -29.85 -9.00 13.71
C ALA A 4 -29.53 -7.60 13.12
N LEU A 5 -30.29 -6.60 13.56
CA LEU A 5 -30.00 -5.20 13.34
C LEU A 5 -28.85 -4.82 14.29
N LEU A 6 -27.66 -4.57 13.73
CA LEU A 6 -26.56 -3.95 14.46
C LEU A 6 -26.85 -2.45 14.58
N SER A 7 -27.30 -2.03 15.77
CA SER A 7 -27.45 -0.60 16.10
C SER A 7 -26.08 0.00 16.34
N LEU A 8 -25.53 0.76 15.38
CA LEU A 8 -24.36 1.61 15.58
C LEU A 8 -24.79 2.78 16.49
N ALA A 9 -24.37 2.77 17.74
CA ALA A 9 -24.53 3.90 18.64
C ALA A 9 -23.57 5.04 18.20
N LEU A 10 -24.11 6.07 17.57
CA LEU A 10 -23.42 7.33 17.34
C LEU A 10 -23.24 8.05 18.67
N VAL A 11 -22.02 8.05 19.21
CA VAL A 11 -21.63 8.90 20.33
C VAL A 11 -21.47 10.32 19.80
N PRO A 12 -22.19 11.33 20.32
CA PRO A 12 -22.00 12.71 19.91
C PRO A 12 -20.62 13.18 20.37
N ALA A 13 -19.72 13.47 19.40
CA ALA A 13 -18.46 14.14 19.68
C ALA A 13 -18.70 15.63 19.94
N PRO A 14 -17.92 16.28 20.81
CA PRO A 14 -18.00 17.71 21.04
C PRO A 14 -17.71 18.45 19.73
N CYS A 15 -18.55 19.44 19.41
CA CYS A 15 -18.45 20.27 18.22
C CYS A 15 -17.26 21.23 18.34
N VAL A 16 -16.06 20.77 18.01
CA VAL A 16 -14.94 21.62 17.63
C VAL A 16 -15.14 21.91 16.16
N ALA A 17 -14.90 23.14 15.70
CA ALA A 17 -14.98 23.49 14.28
C ALA A 17 -14.00 22.58 13.53
N ALA A 18 -14.52 21.49 12.99
CA ALA A 18 -13.73 20.49 12.31
C ALA A 18 -13.53 20.98 10.88
N ASP A 19 -12.29 21.16 10.47
CA ASP A 19 -11.95 21.40 9.08
C ASP A 19 -12.47 20.21 8.24
N HIS A 20 -13.12 20.51 7.14
CA HIS A 20 -13.54 19.52 6.16
C HIS A 20 -12.47 19.36 5.09
N ALA A 21 -12.45 18.21 4.43
CA ALA A 21 -11.58 18.04 3.28
C ALA A 21 -12.28 17.25 2.17
N ALA A 22 -11.95 17.60 0.94
CA ALA A 22 -12.30 16.82 -0.25
C ALA A 22 -11.02 16.48 -1.01
N GLY A 23 -10.97 15.31 -1.62
CA GLY A 23 -9.85 14.88 -2.42
C GLY A 23 -10.28 14.01 -3.58
N ILE A 24 -9.48 14.04 -4.63
CA ILE A 24 -9.56 13.12 -5.76
C ILE A 24 -8.22 12.44 -5.92
N ASP A 25 -8.24 11.19 -6.31
CA ASP A 25 -7.03 10.46 -6.66
C ASP A 25 -7.26 9.56 -7.87
N PHE A 26 -6.18 9.32 -8.57
CA PHE A 26 -6.12 8.45 -9.71
C PHE A 26 -4.91 7.54 -9.56
N ALA A 27 -5.07 6.25 -9.89
CA ALA A 27 -3.98 5.30 -9.99
C ALA A 27 -4.11 4.52 -11.30
N PHE A 28 -2.97 4.30 -11.95
CA PHE A 28 -2.86 3.42 -13.11
C PHE A 28 -1.70 2.48 -12.88
N SER A 29 -1.90 1.19 -13.10
CA SER A 29 -0.84 0.19 -13.06
C SER A 29 -0.93 -0.78 -14.23
N THR A 30 0.22 -1.33 -14.56
CA THR A 30 0.36 -2.39 -15.57
C THR A 30 1.43 -3.38 -15.12
N ASP A 31 1.31 -4.63 -15.52
CA ASP A 31 2.26 -5.69 -15.19
C ASP A 31 2.81 -6.40 -16.44
N ALA A 32 3.73 -7.32 -16.24
CA ALA A 32 4.35 -8.08 -17.32
C ALA A 32 3.39 -9.07 -18.02
N GLU A 33 2.25 -9.37 -17.42
CA GLU A 33 1.18 -10.17 -18.02
C GLU A 33 0.14 -9.31 -18.75
N HIS A 34 0.46 -8.00 -18.92
CA HIS A 34 -0.42 -7.00 -19.55
C HIS A 34 -1.80 -6.90 -18.88
N THR A 35 -1.85 -7.05 -17.56
CA THR A 35 -3.01 -6.65 -16.78
C THR A 35 -2.92 -5.16 -16.50
N ASP A 36 -3.80 -4.38 -17.13
CA ASP A 36 -3.92 -2.95 -16.88
C ASP A 36 -5.00 -2.72 -15.81
N VAL A 37 -4.70 -1.85 -14.85
CA VAL A 37 -5.65 -1.45 -13.81
C VAL A 37 -5.67 0.06 -13.70
N ALA A 38 -6.86 0.66 -13.75
CA ALA A 38 -7.08 2.07 -13.50
C ALA A 38 -8.06 2.23 -12.32
N LYS A 39 -7.75 3.11 -11.37
CA LYS A 39 -8.62 3.42 -10.23
C LYS A 39 -8.78 4.93 -10.14
N ALA A 40 -10.01 5.40 -9.95
CA ALA A 40 -10.31 6.80 -9.67
C ALA A 40 -11.14 6.88 -8.39
N GLY A 41 -10.73 7.72 -7.46
CA GLY A 41 -11.37 7.85 -6.16
C GLY A 41 -11.73 9.29 -5.81
N ILE A 42 -12.80 9.44 -5.06
CA ILE A 42 -13.22 10.70 -4.43
C ILE A 42 -13.27 10.45 -2.92
N ASN A 43 -12.64 11.33 -2.15
CA ASN A 43 -12.61 11.28 -0.70
C ASN A 43 -13.35 12.52 -0.17
N LEU A 44 -14.23 12.32 0.80
CA LEU A 44 -14.95 13.38 1.50
C LEU A 44 -14.76 13.15 3.00
N ASP A 45 -13.95 14.00 3.64
CA ASP A 45 -13.70 13.94 5.08
C ASP A 45 -14.61 14.97 5.79
N PHE A 46 -15.44 14.47 6.65
CA PHE A 46 -16.38 15.28 7.48
C PHE A 46 -15.67 15.93 8.67
N THR A 47 -14.51 15.36 9.08
CA THR A 47 -13.58 15.92 10.02
C THR A 47 -12.18 15.76 9.44
N SER A 48 -11.32 16.78 9.55
CA SER A 48 -9.96 16.74 9.03
C SER A 48 -9.07 17.71 9.80
N GLU A 49 -8.30 17.19 10.75
CA GLU A 49 -7.25 17.92 11.47
C GLU A 49 -5.85 17.62 10.90
N GLY A 50 -5.80 17.26 9.61
CA GLY A 50 -4.58 16.88 8.90
C GLY A 50 -4.56 15.43 8.47
N ALA A 51 -3.38 14.95 8.06
CA ALA A 51 -3.22 13.61 7.46
C ALA A 51 -3.40 12.45 8.47
N GLY A 52 -3.30 12.73 9.77
CA GLY A 52 -3.35 11.72 10.83
C GLY A 52 -4.66 11.69 11.61
N GLN A 53 -5.58 12.65 11.37
CA GLN A 53 -6.85 12.75 12.09
C GLN A 53 -7.95 13.16 11.11
N TYR A 54 -8.78 12.23 10.73
CA TYR A 54 -9.91 12.45 9.83
C TYR A 54 -10.97 11.36 10.00
N ALA A 55 -12.18 11.68 9.60
CA ALA A 55 -13.26 10.71 9.39
C ALA A 55 -14.08 11.11 8.17
N GLY A 56 -14.38 10.15 7.31
CA GLY A 56 -15.06 10.42 6.06
C GLY A 56 -15.43 9.18 5.27
N VAL A 57 -15.77 9.40 4.02
CA VAL A 57 -16.11 8.36 3.05
C VAL A 57 -15.23 8.45 1.80
N ARG A 58 -15.09 7.33 1.12
CA ARG A 58 -14.44 7.22 -0.18
C ARG A 58 -15.34 6.47 -1.14
N LEU A 59 -15.51 7.01 -2.32
CA LEU A 59 -16.09 6.31 -3.47
C LEU A 59 -14.97 6.07 -4.48
N GLU A 60 -14.91 4.88 -5.02
CA GLU A 60 -13.89 4.49 -5.99
C GLU A 60 -14.52 3.73 -7.15
N LYS A 61 -14.08 4.03 -8.35
CA LYS A 61 -14.28 3.21 -9.53
C LYS A 61 -12.96 2.58 -9.94
N ALA A 62 -12.92 1.26 -9.96
CA ALA A 62 -11.78 0.49 -10.44
C ALA A 62 -12.11 -0.16 -11.78
N TRP A 63 -11.21 -0.07 -12.75
CA TRP A 63 -11.30 -0.73 -14.04
C TRP A 63 -10.11 -1.67 -14.19
N PHE A 64 -10.40 -2.87 -14.66
CA PHE A 64 -9.43 -3.96 -14.85
C PHE A 64 -9.48 -4.43 -16.28
N LYS A 65 -8.32 -4.61 -16.89
CA LYS A 65 -8.17 -5.14 -18.25
C LYS A 65 -7.08 -6.21 -18.27
N PRO A 66 -7.41 -7.46 -17.92
CA PRO A 66 -6.48 -8.57 -18.12
C PRO A 66 -6.16 -8.79 -19.60
N LEU A 67 -4.99 -9.39 -19.88
CA LEU A 67 -4.54 -9.69 -21.24
C LEU A 67 -5.63 -10.38 -22.08
N GLY A 68 -5.87 -9.84 -23.27
CA GLY A 68 -6.87 -10.37 -24.22
C GLY A 68 -8.33 -10.17 -23.81
N GLN A 69 -8.60 -9.39 -22.74
CA GLN A 69 -9.96 -9.10 -22.29
C GLN A 69 -10.29 -7.61 -22.42
N SER A 70 -11.59 -7.30 -22.43
CA SER A 70 -12.06 -5.92 -22.36
C SER A 70 -12.01 -5.37 -20.92
N TRP A 71 -12.05 -4.06 -20.80
CA TRP A 71 -12.16 -3.39 -19.51
C TRP A 71 -13.41 -3.82 -18.75
N ARG A 72 -13.24 -4.13 -17.46
CA ARG A 72 -14.32 -4.44 -16.52
C ARG A 72 -14.26 -3.46 -15.36
N GLY A 73 -15.37 -2.79 -15.05
CA GLY A 73 -15.49 -1.85 -13.94
C GLY A 73 -16.03 -2.52 -12.69
N ARG A 74 -15.52 -2.09 -11.53
CA ARG A 74 -16.09 -2.36 -10.20
C ARG A 74 -16.24 -1.04 -9.44
N GLU A 75 -17.36 -0.86 -8.80
CA GLU A 75 -17.63 0.26 -7.92
C GLU A 75 -17.38 -0.16 -6.48
N ARG A 76 -16.75 0.74 -5.72
CA ARG A 76 -16.35 0.47 -4.35
C ARG A 76 -16.74 1.65 -3.48
N ALA A 77 -17.23 1.38 -2.29
CA ALA A 77 -17.55 2.40 -1.30
C ALA A 77 -16.89 2.04 0.03
N TYR A 78 -16.29 3.05 0.67
CA TYR A 78 -15.53 2.87 1.91
C TYR A 78 -15.93 3.93 2.93
N VAL A 79 -15.88 3.58 4.20
CA VAL A 79 -15.68 4.50 5.32
C VAL A 79 -14.19 4.57 5.62
N ARG A 80 -13.72 5.76 5.97
CA ARG A 80 -12.30 5.99 6.27
C ARG A 80 -12.15 6.83 7.53
N ALA A 81 -11.20 6.47 8.37
CA ALA A 81 -10.88 7.23 9.56
C ALA A 81 -9.41 7.03 9.96
N ALA A 82 -8.85 8.04 10.62
CA ALA A 82 -7.57 7.97 11.29
C ALA A 82 -7.60 8.82 12.54
N ASN A 83 -6.91 8.36 13.59
CA ASN A 83 -6.77 9.12 14.83
C ASN A 83 -5.56 8.60 15.61
N SER A 84 -5.31 9.23 16.78
CA SER A 84 -4.31 8.81 17.75
C SER A 84 -4.93 8.59 19.13
N LEU A 85 -4.48 7.58 19.84
CA LEU A 85 -4.92 7.24 21.19
C LEU A 85 -3.75 6.67 21.98
N GLY A 86 -3.40 7.30 23.12
CA GLY A 86 -2.40 6.76 24.04
C GLY A 86 -1.01 6.52 23.43
N GLY A 87 -0.56 7.36 22.50
CA GLY A 87 0.73 7.21 21.80
C GLY A 87 0.68 6.28 20.58
N TRP A 88 -0.45 5.64 20.33
CA TRP A 88 -0.70 4.84 19.12
C TRP A 88 -1.45 5.65 18.09
N LYS A 89 -1.02 5.58 16.83
CA LYS A 89 -1.71 6.13 15.67
C LYS A 89 -2.36 4.99 14.90
N TRP A 90 -3.60 5.17 14.51
CA TRP A 90 -4.31 4.18 13.71
C TRP A 90 -4.98 4.81 12.50
N ASN A 91 -5.17 4.03 11.47
CA ASN A 91 -5.96 4.39 10.31
C ASN A 91 -6.75 3.16 9.83
N ALA A 92 -7.89 3.42 9.21
CA ALA A 92 -8.70 2.39 8.57
C ALA A 92 -9.41 2.98 7.34
N THR A 93 -9.48 2.19 6.28
CA THR A 93 -10.32 2.42 5.11
C THR A 93 -10.99 1.09 4.81
N ILE A 94 -12.25 0.93 5.20
CA ILE A 94 -12.99 -0.35 5.14
C ILE A 94 -14.24 -0.13 4.33
N GLY A 95 -14.52 -1.01 3.39
CA GLY A 95 -15.63 -0.87 2.47
C GLY A 95 -15.99 -2.15 1.75
N THR A 96 -16.60 -2.02 0.60
CA THR A 96 -17.06 -3.15 -0.20
C THR A 96 -17.06 -2.81 -1.69
N ASP A 97 -16.93 -3.83 -2.52
CA ASP A 97 -17.20 -3.79 -3.97
C ASP A 97 -18.56 -4.42 -4.35
N GLY A 98 -19.40 -4.67 -3.34
CA GLY A 98 -20.70 -5.33 -3.48
C GLY A 98 -20.65 -6.86 -3.20
N ASP A 99 -19.50 -7.50 -3.45
CA ASP A 99 -19.33 -8.95 -3.28
C ASP A 99 -18.61 -9.30 -1.98
N ALA A 100 -17.66 -8.45 -1.53
CA ALA A 100 -16.84 -8.70 -0.36
C ALA A 100 -16.52 -7.43 0.44
N VAL A 101 -16.10 -7.61 1.68
CA VAL A 101 -15.47 -6.54 2.46
C VAL A 101 -14.04 -6.37 1.97
N LEU A 102 -13.63 -5.12 1.70
CA LEU A 102 -12.31 -4.72 1.22
C LEU A 102 -11.72 -3.65 2.14
N GLY A 103 -10.44 -3.43 2.02
CA GLY A 103 -9.79 -2.26 2.61
C GLY A 103 -8.50 -2.56 3.35
N THR A 104 -8.07 -1.55 4.08
CA THR A 104 -6.84 -1.57 4.87
C THR A 104 -7.10 -1.02 6.26
N ALA A 105 -6.40 -1.54 7.27
CA ALA A 105 -6.32 -0.93 8.58
C ALA A 105 -4.90 -1.11 9.12
N GLY A 106 -4.45 -0.15 9.91
CA GLY A 106 -3.14 -0.19 10.53
C GLY A 106 -3.10 0.55 11.85
N VAL A 107 -2.20 0.14 12.72
CA VAL A 107 -1.89 0.80 13.99
C VAL A 107 -0.38 0.76 14.20
N HIS A 108 0.20 1.89 14.60
CA HIS A 108 1.61 1.98 14.91
C HIS A 108 1.88 2.94 16.08
N ASP A 109 2.98 2.73 16.78
CA ASP A 109 3.52 3.70 17.73
C ASP A 109 4.60 4.59 17.06
N GLU A 110 5.06 5.62 17.81
CA GLU A 110 6.18 6.47 17.40
C GLU A 110 7.36 6.33 18.37
N ALA A 111 7.46 5.18 19.05
CA ALA A 111 8.60 4.88 19.93
C ALA A 111 9.91 4.77 19.11
N ARG A 112 11.07 4.83 19.81
CA ARG A 112 12.37 4.64 19.18
C ARG A 112 12.44 3.33 18.39
N VAL A 113 11.90 2.25 18.93
CA VAL A 113 11.63 0.99 18.22
C VAL A 113 10.16 1.05 17.83
N ARG A 114 9.89 1.55 16.61
CA ARG A 114 8.54 1.67 16.10
C ARG A 114 7.97 0.30 15.79
N LYS A 115 6.75 0.07 16.24
CA LYS A 115 5.98 -1.16 15.99
C LYS A 115 4.75 -0.81 15.18
N GLU A 116 4.43 -1.67 14.23
CA GLU A 116 3.24 -1.51 13.40
C GLU A 116 2.56 -2.86 13.20
N LEU A 117 1.23 -2.85 13.25
CA LEU A 117 0.36 -3.94 12.82
C LEU A 117 -0.53 -3.43 11.70
N PHE A 118 -0.74 -4.24 10.67
CA PHE A 118 -1.59 -3.84 9.55
C PHE A 118 -2.29 -5.03 8.92
N VAL A 119 -3.44 -4.75 8.33
CA VAL A 119 -4.23 -5.69 7.55
C VAL A 119 -4.64 -5.05 6.25
N GLU A 120 -4.66 -5.85 5.19
CA GLU A 120 -5.12 -5.46 3.86
C GLU A 120 -5.96 -6.58 3.26
N ARG A 121 -7.09 -6.24 2.63
CA ARG A 121 -7.89 -7.17 1.85
C ARG A 121 -8.34 -6.51 0.55
N ASP A 122 -8.04 -7.16 -0.57
CA ASP A 122 -8.48 -6.71 -1.90
C ASP A 122 -8.70 -7.92 -2.83
N ILE A 123 -9.27 -7.66 -4.00
CA ILE A 123 -9.46 -8.65 -5.06
C ILE A 123 -8.12 -8.97 -5.73
N LEU A 124 -7.97 -10.22 -6.19
CA LEU A 124 -6.86 -10.59 -7.05
C LEU A 124 -7.09 -10.04 -8.47
N GLU A 125 -6.18 -9.17 -8.92
CA GLU A 125 -6.27 -8.46 -10.20
C GLU A 125 -5.86 -9.35 -11.40
N THR A 126 -6.07 -10.66 -11.31
CA THR A 126 -5.79 -11.64 -12.35
C THR A 126 -7.06 -12.04 -13.12
N PRO A 127 -6.95 -12.62 -14.33
CA PRO A 127 -8.11 -13.05 -15.11
C PRO A 127 -9.08 -13.96 -14.33
N ILE A 128 -8.54 -14.99 -13.64
CA ILE A 128 -9.37 -15.91 -12.83
C ILE A 128 -9.84 -15.22 -11.56
N GLY A 129 -8.99 -14.42 -10.92
CA GLY A 129 -9.33 -13.65 -9.72
C GLY A 129 -10.53 -12.75 -9.94
N LEU A 130 -10.53 -11.97 -11.00
CA LEU A 130 -11.64 -11.07 -11.38
C LEU A 130 -12.90 -11.83 -11.81
N LYS A 131 -12.75 -12.98 -12.52
CA LYS A 131 -13.88 -13.78 -13.01
C LYS A 131 -14.60 -14.52 -11.88
N ARG A 132 -13.84 -15.06 -10.92
CA ARG A 132 -14.38 -15.90 -9.82
C ARG A 132 -14.61 -15.13 -8.52
N GLY A 133 -14.17 -13.86 -8.43
CA GLY A 133 -14.22 -13.12 -7.18
C GLY A 133 -13.23 -13.70 -6.15
N LEU A 134 -11.96 -13.87 -6.54
CA LEU A 134 -10.92 -14.32 -5.61
C LEU A 134 -10.30 -13.12 -4.91
N TYR A 135 -10.15 -13.22 -3.61
CA TYR A 135 -9.61 -12.16 -2.76
C TYR A 135 -8.38 -12.67 -2.00
N TYR A 136 -7.56 -11.74 -1.53
CA TYR A 136 -6.54 -12.04 -0.53
C TYR A 136 -6.78 -11.22 0.73
N THR A 137 -6.31 -11.73 1.85
CA THR A 137 -6.20 -11.01 3.13
C THR A 137 -4.76 -11.13 3.61
N PHE A 138 -4.07 -10.01 3.76
CA PHE A 138 -2.73 -9.94 4.31
C PHE A 138 -2.78 -9.36 5.72
N VAL A 139 -2.13 -10.02 6.68
CA VAL A 139 -1.92 -9.52 8.04
C VAL A 139 -0.43 -9.48 8.28
N GLY A 140 0.10 -8.35 8.74
CA GLY A 140 1.51 -8.16 8.93
C GLY A 140 1.87 -7.30 10.12
N THR A 141 3.11 -7.42 10.55
CA THR A 141 3.76 -6.57 11.54
C THR A 141 5.05 -6.01 10.99
N ALA A 142 5.39 -4.77 11.37
CA ALA A 142 6.66 -4.15 11.07
C ALA A 142 7.34 -3.66 12.36
N LEU A 143 8.68 -3.75 12.37
CA LEU A 143 9.54 -3.25 13.44
C LEU A 143 10.65 -2.41 12.83
N ASP A 144 10.76 -1.15 13.27
CA ASP A 144 11.91 -0.31 12.95
C ASP A 144 12.91 -0.35 14.11
N LEU A 145 14.10 -0.85 13.84
CA LEU A 145 15.19 -1.10 14.79
C LEU A 145 16.36 -0.14 14.48
N PRO A 146 16.35 1.09 15.00
CA PRO A 146 17.47 2.01 14.83
C PRO A 146 18.67 1.54 15.66
N ALA A 147 19.79 1.25 15.01
CA ALA A 147 21.06 0.99 15.68
C ALA A 147 21.69 2.30 16.16
N ASP A 148 21.65 3.33 15.31
CA ASP A 148 22.11 4.70 15.58
C ASP A 148 21.34 5.70 14.70
N GLU A 149 21.80 6.97 14.63
CA GLU A 149 21.15 8.05 13.87
C GLU A 149 21.22 7.86 12.35
N ARG A 150 22.13 7.00 11.87
CA ARG A 150 22.35 6.74 10.44
C ARG A 150 21.90 5.35 9.99
N ASN A 151 21.74 4.42 10.92
CA ASN A 151 21.52 3.01 10.61
C ASN A 151 20.21 2.52 11.20
N VAL A 152 19.30 2.09 10.33
CA VAL A 152 17.99 1.54 10.70
C VAL A 152 17.76 0.23 9.97
N LEU A 153 17.34 -0.79 10.71
CA LEU A 153 16.83 -2.04 10.16
C LEU A 153 15.31 -2.11 10.32
N THR A 154 14.57 -2.13 9.24
CA THR A 154 13.13 -2.42 9.25
C THR A 154 12.90 -3.89 8.94
N LEU A 155 12.20 -4.59 9.81
CA LEU A 155 11.74 -5.96 9.60
C LEU A 155 10.24 -5.99 9.42
N VAL A 156 9.75 -6.75 8.44
CA VAL A 156 8.31 -6.98 8.21
C VAL A 156 8.08 -8.48 8.12
N ALA A 157 7.15 -8.99 8.92
CA ALA A 157 6.68 -10.37 8.84
C ALA A 157 5.15 -10.38 8.67
N GLY A 158 4.61 -11.37 7.97
CA GLY A 158 3.16 -11.47 7.80
C GLY A 158 2.73 -12.74 7.10
N ALA A 159 1.42 -12.93 7.07
CA ALA A 159 0.75 -14.02 6.37
C ALA A 159 -0.32 -13.46 5.44
N GLN A 160 -0.43 -14.03 4.26
CA GLN A 160 -1.44 -13.71 3.25
C GLN A 160 -2.26 -14.97 2.96
N ALA A 161 -3.55 -14.93 3.30
CA ALA A 161 -4.49 -15.97 2.94
C ALA A 161 -5.19 -15.57 1.63
N PHE A 162 -5.27 -16.49 0.69
CA PHE A 162 -6.00 -16.33 -0.57
C PHE A 162 -7.36 -17.05 -0.49
N THR A 163 -8.31 -16.62 -1.32
CA THR A 163 -9.51 -17.43 -1.53
C THR A 163 -9.09 -18.75 -2.17
N GLY A 164 -9.33 -19.84 -1.49
CA GLY A 164 -8.78 -21.18 -1.75
C GLY A 164 -7.99 -21.66 -0.54
N ASP A 165 -7.02 -22.53 -0.76
CA ASP A 165 -6.26 -23.21 0.31
C ASP A 165 -4.86 -22.62 0.50
N ASN A 166 -4.42 -21.69 -0.38
CA ASN A 166 -3.07 -21.15 -0.30
C ASN A 166 -2.92 -20.10 0.81
N ILE A 167 -1.88 -20.30 1.62
CA ILE A 167 -1.39 -19.32 2.60
C ILE A 167 0.06 -19.00 2.25
N ARG A 168 0.38 -17.71 2.12
CA ARG A 168 1.73 -17.23 1.88
C ARG A 168 2.30 -16.58 3.13
N ALA A 169 3.42 -17.12 3.62
CA ALA A 169 4.22 -16.47 4.65
C ALA A 169 5.19 -15.47 4.02
N HIS A 170 5.32 -14.27 4.60
CA HIS A 170 6.20 -13.21 4.13
C HIS A 170 7.23 -12.82 5.19
N LEU A 171 8.46 -12.58 4.73
CA LEU A 171 9.49 -11.90 5.49
C LEU A 171 10.18 -10.88 4.59
N ARG A 172 10.35 -9.64 5.09
CA ARG A 172 11.07 -8.57 4.41
C ARG A 172 12.01 -7.92 5.39
N ALA A 173 13.19 -7.52 4.91
CA ALA A 173 14.08 -6.67 5.68
C ALA A 173 14.58 -5.52 4.79
N THR A 174 14.66 -4.34 5.37
CA THR A 174 15.28 -3.18 4.72
C THR A 174 16.29 -2.59 5.69
N PHE A 175 17.57 -2.69 5.36
CA PHE A 175 18.62 -1.96 6.05
C PHE A 175 18.83 -0.63 5.34
N VAL A 176 18.84 0.46 6.09
CA VAL A 176 19.06 1.83 5.61
C VAL A 176 20.30 2.39 6.28
N HIS A 177 21.25 2.86 5.46
CA HIS A 177 22.40 3.65 5.90
C HIS A 177 22.30 5.06 5.33
N VAL A 178 22.20 6.08 6.20
CA VAL A 178 22.19 7.50 5.80
C VAL A 178 23.62 7.94 5.52
N VAL A 179 23.96 8.13 4.23
CA VAL A 179 25.29 8.55 3.79
C VAL A 179 25.49 10.04 4.04
N ASP A 180 24.52 10.85 3.60
CA ASP A 180 24.55 12.31 3.69
C ASP A 180 23.18 12.82 4.13
N PRO A 181 23.03 13.19 5.42
CA PRO A 181 21.78 13.74 5.95
C PRO A 181 21.39 15.08 5.33
N GLU A 182 22.38 15.95 4.99
CA GLU A 182 22.14 17.29 4.45
C GLU A 182 21.51 17.21 3.06
N HIS A 183 21.98 16.28 2.23
CA HIS A 183 21.43 16.06 0.89
C HIS A 183 20.34 14.97 0.87
N GLY A 184 20.07 14.33 2.03
CA GLY A 184 19.05 13.28 2.15
C GLY A 184 19.40 11.99 1.41
N LEU A 185 20.71 11.73 1.24
CA LEU A 185 21.24 10.58 0.52
C LEU A 185 21.34 9.36 1.45
N SER A 186 20.81 8.22 1.03
CA SER A 186 20.92 6.96 1.74
C SER A 186 21.15 5.78 0.80
N LEU A 187 21.88 4.79 1.30
CA LEU A 187 22.01 3.46 0.73
C LEU A 187 21.09 2.51 1.48
N GLN A 188 20.43 1.62 0.75
CA GLN A 188 19.54 0.63 1.34
C GLN A 188 19.85 -0.75 0.78
N LEU A 189 19.71 -1.78 1.59
CA LEU A 189 19.61 -3.16 1.14
C LEU A 189 18.19 -3.63 1.43
N ARG A 190 17.43 -3.93 0.40
CA ARG A 190 16.08 -4.45 0.50
C ARG A 190 16.08 -5.93 0.20
N THR A 191 15.57 -6.73 1.12
CA THR A 191 15.42 -8.16 0.94
C THR A 191 13.97 -8.56 1.10
N ARG A 192 13.59 -9.60 0.39
CA ARG A 192 12.25 -10.20 0.47
C ARG A 192 12.36 -11.71 0.36
N TRP A 193 11.58 -12.38 1.17
CA TRP A 193 11.33 -13.81 1.08
C TRP A 193 9.83 -14.08 1.25
N PHE A 194 9.31 -15.07 0.56
CA PHE A 194 8.01 -15.64 0.87
C PHE A 194 7.93 -17.12 0.49
N HIS A 195 6.95 -17.80 1.08
CA HIS A 195 6.65 -19.21 0.85
C HIS A 195 5.14 -19.40 0.71
N ASP A 196 4.70 -20.10 -0.32
CA ASP A 196 3.32 -20.48 -0.57
C ASP A 196 3.07 -21.92 -0.14
N SER A 197 1.99 -22.17 0.62
CA SER A 197 1.59 -23.51 1.07
C SER A 197 1.06 -24.36 -0.08
N VAL A 198 0.31 -23.75 -1.02
CA VAL A 198 -0.24 -24.39 -2.21
C VAL A 198 0.24 -23.62 -3.46
N PRO A 199 1.41 -24.00 -4.03
CA PRO A 199 1.93 -23.33 -5.20
C PRO A 199 1.05 -23.55 -6.43
N ARG A 200 0.87 -22.48 -7.26
CA ARG A 200 0.12 -22.51 -8.53
C ARG A 200 -1.35 -22.91 -8.39
N GLU A 201 -1.98 -22.56 -7.27
CA GLU A 201 -3.39 -22.90 -7.01
C GLU A 201 -4.32 -22.27 -8.07
N TYR A 202 -4.06 -21.01 -8.46
CA TYR A 202 -4.76 -20.28 -9.50
C TYR A 202 -3.76 -19.57 -10.43
N ASP A 203 -4.21 -18.54 -11.11
CA ASP A 203 -3.40 -17.75 -12.05
C ASP A 203 -2.55 -16.62 -11.43
N TYR A 204 -2.62 -16.44 -10.12
CA TYR A 204 -1.71 -15.50 -9.46
C TYR A 204 -0.33 -16.11 -9.21
N TYR A 205 0.69 -15.25 -9.18
CA TYR A 205 2.06 -15.70 -8.97
C TYR A 205 2.25 -16.33 -7.57
N SER A 206 2.40 -17.65 -7.51
CA SER A 206 2.53 -18.43 -6.29
C SER A 206 3.56 -19.56 -6.42
N PRO A 207 4.87 -19.23 -6.50
CA PRO A 207 5.92 -20.24 -6.44
C PRO A 207 6.01 -20.82 -5.03
N ARG A 208 6.54 -22.04 -4.88
CA ARG A 208 6.74 -22.63 -3.55
C ARG A 208 7.53 -21.71 -2.62
N TRP A 209 8.57 -21.05 -3.14
CA TRP A 209 9.32 -20.02 -2.42
C TRP A 209 9.89 -19.00 -3.39
N TYR A 210 10.19 -17.82 -2.86
CA TYR A 210 10.78 -16.68 -3.56
C TYR A 210 11.77 -15.96 -2.66
N VAL A 211 12.89 -15.51 -3.23
CA VAL A 211 13.89 -14.66 -2.58
C VAL A 211 14.31 -13.52 -3.50
N GLN A 212 14.62 -12.38 -2.90
CA GLN A 212 15.12 -11.19 -3.59
C GLN A 212 16.06 -10.40 -2.70
N ALA A 213 17.08 -9.79 -3.29
CA ALA A 213 17.93 -8.79 -2.66
C ALA A 213 18.23 -7.67 -3.67
N VAL A 214 17.94 -6.41 -3.28
CA VAL A 214 18.14 -5.24 -4.13
C VAL A 214 18.83 -4.14 -3.32
N PRO A 215 20.09 -3.82 -3.62
CA PRO A 215 20.71 -2.57 -3.18
C PRO A 215 20.03 -1.38 -3.88
N VAL A 216 19.71 -0.34 -3.11
CA VAL A 216 18.98 0.84 -3.56
C VAL A 216 19.70 2.10 -3.11
N LEU A 217 19.91 3.03 -4.03
CA LEU A 217 20.30 4.40 -3.74
C LEU A 217 19.02 5.25 -3.63
N GLN A 218 18.91 6.06 -2.59
CA GLN A 218 17.75 6.94 -2.38
C GLN A 218 18.18 8.35 -2.02
N VAL A 219 17.52 9.33 -2.63
CA VAL A 219 17.53 10.73 -2.22
C VAL A 219 16.14 11.12 -1.75
N ARG A 220 16.04 11.67 -0.54
CA ARG A 220 14.81 12.23 0.03
C ARG A 220 15.09 13.65 0.51
N ARG A 221 14.40 14.62 -0.05
CA ARG A 221 14.57 16.02 0.30
C ARG A 221 13.26 16.70 0.66
N PHE A 222 13.40 17.68 1.56
CA PHE A 222 12.38 18.66 1.89
C PHE A 222 12.93 20.02 1.50
N THR A 223 12.22 20.74 0.64
CA THR A 223 12.65 22.10 0.24
C THR A 223 12.18 23.12 1.29
N ASN A 224 12.82 24.30 1.31
CA ASN A 224 12.39 25.41 2.16
C ASN A 224 10.94 25.88 1.86
N SER A 225 10.47 25.66 0.64
CA SER A 225 9.08 25.94 0.22
C SER A 225 8.09 24.83 0.62
N GLY A 226 8.54 23.79 1.34
CA GLY A 226 7.71 22.70 1.87
C GLY A 226 7.42 21.57 0.87
N TRP A 227 8.01 21.59 -0.33
CA TRP A 227 7.93 20.45 -1.24
C TRP A 227 8.73 19.28 -0.68
N ARG A 228 8.20 18.08 -0.86
CA ARG A 228 8.88 16.83 -0.52
C ARG A 228 9.05 16.00 -1.77
N TYR A 229 10.25 15.53 -2.03
CA TYR A 229 10.52 14.60 -3.10
C TYR A 229 11.38 13.43 -2.63
N LEU A 230 11.13 12.27 -3.21
CA LEU A 230 11.91 11.07 -3.04
C LEU A 230 12.22 10.50 -4.43
N LEU A 231 13.45 10.14 -4.63
CA LEU A 231 13.91 9.40 -5.80
C LEU A 231 14.73 8.21 -5.31
N ALA A 232 14.38 6.99 -5.71
CA ALA A 232 15.09 5.79 -5.32
C ALA A 232 15.21 4.84 -6.52
N GLY A 233 16.36 4.20 -6.66
CA GLY A 233 16.61 3.23 -7.73
C GLY A 233 17.61 2.17 -7.31
N GLY A 234 17.46 0.98 -7.84
CA GLY A 234 18.33 -0.14 -7.52
C GLY A 234 18.23 -1.28 -8.50
N ILE A 235 19.31 -2.06 -8.56
CA ILE A 235 19.42 -3.28 -9.34
C ILE A 235 19.94 -4.38 -8.42
N GLY A 236 19.28 -5.51 -8.39
CA GLY A 236 19.63 -6.65 -7.58
C GLY A 236 19.34 -7.96 -8.26
N VAL A 237 19.10 -8.97 -7.46
CA VAL A 237 18.85 -10.33 -7.92
C VAL A 237 17.61 -10.91 -7.27
N GLN A 238 16.97 -11.83 -7.98
CA GLN A 238 15.81 -12.58 -7.49
C GLN A 238 15.81 -14.01 -8.01
N ARG A 239 15.15 -14.88 -7.28
CA ARG A 239 14.95 -16.29 -7.65
C ARG A 239 13.69 -16.84 -7.02
N ASP A 240 13.04 -17.77 -7.68
CA ASP A 240 11.96 -18.58 -7.12
C ASP A 240 12.21 -20.08 -7.35
N SER A 241 11.32 -20.91 -6.81
CA SER A 241 11.40 -22.37 -6.87
C SER A 241 11.34 -22.96 -8.29
N GLY A 242 10.92 -22.17 -9.30
CA GLY A 242 10.79 -22.60 -10.69
C GLY A 242 11.80 -21.95 -11.64
N THR A 243 12.69 -21.06 -11.15
CA THR A 243 13.60 -20.29 -12.00
C THR A 243 15.04 -20.26 -11.48
N HIS A 244 15.97 -19.88 -12.37
CA HIS A 244 17.34 -19.53 -11.99
C HIS A 244 17.40 -18.08 -11.44
N TRP A 245 18.56 -17.71 -10.90
CA TRP A 245 18.84 -16.33 -10.53
C TRP A 245 18.68 -15.42 -11.75
N ARG A 246 17.94 -14.33 -11.55
CA ARG A 246 17.70 -13.31 -12.56
C ARG A 246 17.82 -11.92 -11.95
N ARG A 247 18.02 -10.93 -12.80
CA ARG A 247 18.06 -9.52 -12.41
C ARG A 247 16.72 -9.11 -11.81
N SER A 248 16.78 -8.20 -10.86
CA SER A 248 15.63 -7.49 -10.31
C SER A 248 15.92 -6.00 -10.30
N SER A 249 15.03 -5.20 -10.85
CA SER A 249 15.13 -3.74 -10.90
C SER A 249 14.04 -3.11 -10.04
N TYR A 250 14.37 -1.98 -9.43
CA TYR A 250 13.47 -1.18 -8.62
C TYR A 250 13.67 0.29 -8.93
N PHE A 251 12.55 1.04 -9.04
CA PHE A 251 12.54 2.48 -9.16
C PHE A 251 11.34 3.05 -8.41
N ASN A 252 11.51 4.18 -7.72
CA ASN A 252 10.44 4.90 -7.04
C ASN A 252 10.74 6.40 -7.10
N ALA A 253 9.78 7.17 -7.60
CA ALA A 253 9.79 8.63 -7.57
C ALA A 253 8.51 9.12 -6.91
N GLN A 254 8.63 10.02 -5.94
CA GLN A 254 7.50 10.62 -5.24
C GLN A 254 7.68 12.14 -5.15
N LEU A 255 6.58 12.86 -5.31
CA LEU A 255 6.51 14.30 -5.17
C LEU A 255 5.26 14.65 -4.35
N SER A 256 5.40 15.54 -3.37
CA SER A 256 4.26 16.08 -2.62
C SER A 256 4.43 17.58 -2.47
N SER A 257 3.37 18.32 -2.78
CA SER A 257 3.34 19.77 -2.60
C SER A 257 3.10 20.15 -1.14
N PRO A 258 3.57 21.33 -0.69
CA PRO A 258 3.08 21.91 0.54
C PRO A 258 1.59 22.26 0.40
N PRO A 259 0.85 22.31 1.49
CA PRO A 259 -0.50 22.86 1.47
C PRO A 259 -0.44 24.36 1.16
N LYS A 260 -1.10 24.79 0.09
CA LYS A 260 -1.19 26.21 -0.30
C LYS A 260 -2.66 26.58 -0.49
N ARG A 261 -3.15 27.51 0.33
CA ARG A 261 -4.58 27.92 0.35
C ARG A 261 -5.53 26.71 0.52
N GLY A 262 -5.15 25.76 1.38
CA GLY A 262 -5.88 24.52 1.61
C GLY A 262 -5.66 23.42 0.57
N TRP A 263 -5.01 23.69 -0.56
CA TRP A 263 -4.72 22.68 -1.59
C TRP A 263 -3.39 21.98 -1.35
N SER A 264 -3.38 20.67 -1.53
CA SER A 264 -2.15 19.85 -1.57
C SER A 264 -2.25 18.81 -2.67
N GLY A 265 -1.12 18.52 -3.31
CA GLY A 265 -1.04 17.55 -4.40
C GLY A 265 0.06 16.53 -4.13
N SER A 266 -0.10 15.33 -4.67
CA SER A 266 0.91 14.28 -4.64
C SER A 266 0.96 13.52 -5.95
N ALA A 267 2.15 13.03 -6.30
CA ALA A 267 2.35 12.11 -7.41
C ALA A 267 3.38 11.06 -6.99
N ALA A 268 3.19 9.82 -7.41
CA ALA A 268 4.16 8.76 -7.21
C ALA A 268 4.21 7.84 -8.43
N LEU A 269 5.43 7.47 -8.82
CA LEU A 269 5.72 6.49 -9.86
C LEU A 269 6.56 5.39 -9.24
N VAL A 270 6.09 4.16 -9.30
CA VAL A 270 6.82 2.97 -8.83
C VAL A 270 6.98 2.01 -9.99
N PHE A 271 8.17 1.46 -10.13
CA PHE A 271 8.46 0.32 -10.98
C PHE A 271 9.19 -0.74 -10.17
N SER A 272 8.79 -1.99 -10.31
CA SER A 272 9.43 -3.10 -9.61
C SER A 272 9.35 -4.37 -10.45
N GLU A 273 10.42 -5.12 -10.46
CA GLU A 273 10.42 -6.51 -10.94
C GLU A 273 10.15 -7.50 -9.79
N THR A 274 9.56 -7.02 -8.71
CA THR A 274 9.15 -7.84 -7.57
C THR A 274 7.67 -8.15 -7.67
N PRO A 275 7.22 -9.38 -7.49
CA PRO A 275 5.80 -9.71 -7.40
C PRO A 275 5.11 -8.87 -6.32
N THR A 276 3.95 -8.33 -6.65
CA THR A 276 3.14 -7.55 -5.70
C THR A 276 2.49 -8.46 -4.66
N THR A 277 1.93 -7.89 -3.61
CA THR A 277 1.13 -8.62 -2.61
C THR A 277 -0.10 -9.25 -3.23
N ALA A 278 -0.66 -8.63 -4.29
CA ALA A 278 -1.78 -9.18 -5.06
C ALA A 278 -1.42 -10.38 -5.94
N GLY A 279 -0.17 -10.80 -5.96
CA GLY A 279 0.27 -11.99 -6.67
C GLY A 279 0.56 -11.79 -8.16
N GLN A 280 0.71 -10.55 -8.59
CA GLN A 280 1.00 -10.19 -9.98
C GLN A 280 2.44 -10.52 -10.39
N ALA A 281 2.66 -10.52 -11.69
CA ALA A 281 3.90 -10.92 -12.37
C ALA A 281 5.14 -10.11 -11.98
N TYR A 282 6.28 -10.52 -12.51
CA TYR A 282 7.63 -10.07 -12.18
C TYR A 282 7.94 -8.60 -12.48
N ARG A 283 7.14 -7.95 -13.31
CA ARG A 283 7.27 -6.53 -13.62
C ARG A 283 5.95 -5.86 -13.32
N TRP A 284 6.05 -4.77 -12.61
CA TRP A 284 4.88 -4.00 -12.28
C TRP A 284 5.26 -2.52 -12.20
N GLY A 285 4.47 -1.70 -12.84
CA GLY A 285 4.60 -0.26 -12.81
C GLY A 285 3.30 0.38 -12.38
N GLN A 286 3.37 1.42 -11.56
CA GLN A 286 2.20 2.17 -11.11
C GLN A 286 2.50 3.66 -11.06
N LEU A 287 1.56 4.44 -11.57
CA LEU A 287 1.47 5.88 -11.38
C LEU A 287 0.27 6.19 -10.47
N THR A 288 0.48 7.01 -9.45
CA THR A 288 -0.61 7.57 -8.62
C THR A 288 -0.52 9.08 -8.61
N VAL A 289 -1.67 9.76 -8.66
CA VAL A 289 -1.77 11.22 -8.54
C VAL A 289 -2.93 11.52 -7.61
N GLY A 290 -2.75 12.47 -6.70
CA GLY A 290 -3.78 12.90 -5.77
C GLY A 290 -3.81 14.40 -5.62
N LEU A 291 -5.00 14.94 -5.44
CA LEU A 291 -5.26 16.33 -5.12
C LEU A 291 -6.23 16.38 -3.94
N ARG A 292 -5.94 17.20 -2.93
CA ARG A 292 -6.76 17.38 -1.74
C ARG A 292 -6.93 18.86 -1.45
N ARG A 293 -8.11 19.23 -0.98
CA ARG A 293 -8.43 20.56 -0.44
C ARG A 293 -9.00 20.43 0.96
N ASN A 294 -8.46 21.19 1.89
CA ASN A 294 -9.03 21.42 3.22
C ASN A 294 -9.77 22.76 3.22
N PHE A 295 -10.92 22.87 3.87
CA PHE A 295 -11.77 24.06 3.94
C PHE A 295 -12.61 24.07 5.21
#